data_2e33d74da098edf19b9a4eb28d5ea4b0
#
_entry.id   2e33d74da098edf19b9a4eb28d5ea4b0
#
_cell.length_a   1.000
_cell.length_b   1.000
_cell.length_c   1.000
_cell.angle_alpha   90.00
_cell.angle_beta   90.00
_cell.angle_gamma   90.00
#
_symmetry.space_group_name_H-M   'P 1'
#
loop_
_entity.id
_entity.type
_entity.pdbx_description
1 polymer ?
#
loop_
_entity_poly.entity_id
_entity_poly.type
_entity_poly.pdbx_seq_one_letter_code
_entity_poly.pdbx_strand_id
1 'polypeptide(L)'
;ENCIMWNGPRIGKLYFNMIYQSGESVIGEIEGRYQEVEAIDGLLMATQYDVPWREDLFDKWDFYDISQSAEFLKAGYKVVVPNQIHPLCIHDDGFFDLKNYYNARKVFLKEYKR
;
A
#
# COMPACT_ATOMS: atom_id res chain seq x y z
N GLU A 1 5.58 9.55 5.73
CA GLU A 1 4.72 10.09 4.71
C GLU A 1 3.29 9.86 4.99
N ASN A 2 2.60 10.92 4.96
CA ASN A 2 1.20 10.89 5.25
C ASN A 2 0.45 10.29 4.07
N CYS A 3 0.04 9.07 4.20
CA CYS A 3 -1.05 8.62 3.40
C CYS A 3 -2.26 9.46 3.84
N ILE A 4 -2.45 10.58 3.18
CA ILE A 4 -3.51 11.56 3.45
C ILE A 4 -4.89 10.90 3.46
N MET A 5 -4.96 9.70 2.95
CA MET A 5 -6.17 8.92 2.80
C MET A 5 -6.48 7.98 3.94
N TRP A 6 -5.46 7.59 4.66
CA TRP A 6 -5.57 6.51 5.61
C TRP A 6 -5.50 7.06 7.03
N ASN A 7 -6.59 7.01 7.73
CA ASN A 7 -6.67 7.47 9.13
C ASN A 7 -6.31 6.37 10.13
N GLY A 8 -6.03 5.16 9.64
CA GLY A 8 -5.69 4.04 10.48
C GLY A 8 -4.20 3.94 10.78
N PRO A 9 -3.81 3.04 11.69
CA PRO A 9 -2.41 2.78 11.97
C PRO A 9 -1.71 2.16 10.76
N ARG A 10 -0.45 2.54 10.57
CA ARG A 10 0.42 1.95 9.56
C ARG A 10 1.39 0.99 10.21
N ILE A 11 1.81 -0.01 9.47
CA ILE A 11 2.74 -1.03 9.97
C ILE A 11 3.68 -1.49 8.86
N GLY A 12 4.92 -1.79 9.21
CA GLY A 12 5.90 -2.34 8.29
C GLY A 12 7.29 -1.79 8.48
N LYS A 13 8.22 -2.36 7.73
CA LYS A 13 9.63 -1.96 7.71
C LYS A 13 10.11 -1.82 6.28
N LEU A 14 10.88 -0.78 6.01
CA LEU A 14 11.55 -0.57 4.73
C LEU A 14 12.85 0.20 4.92
N TYR A 15 13.77 0.01 4.01
CA TYR A 15 14.84 0.97 3.79
C TYR A 15 14.29 2.09 2.89
N PHE A 16 14.68 3.32 3.15
CA PHE A 16 14.32 4.42 2.28
C PHE A 16 15.56 5.12 1.75
N ASN A 17 15.45 5.61 0.53
CA ASN A 17 16.45 6.45 -0.10
C ASN A 17 15.73 7.67 -0.69
N MET A 18 15.93 8.81 -0.07
CA MET A 18 15.33 10.09 -0.47
C MET A 18 16.42 11.04 -0.93
N ILE A 19 16.03 12.11 -1.57
CA ILE A 19 16.98 13.12 -2.09
C ILE A 19 17.91 13.65 -1.00
N TYR A 20 17.42 13.76 0.23
CA TYR A 20 18.16 14.39 1.32
C TYR A 20 18.68 13.41 2.37
N GLN A 21 18.18 12.21 2.43
CA GLN A 21 18.64 11.23 3.42
C GLN A 21 18.22 9.80 3.07
N SER A 22 18.95 8.86 3.63
CA SER A 22 18.65 7.43 3.56
C SER A 22 18.58 6.85 4.96
N GLY A 23 17.88 5.75 5.12
CA GLY A 23 17.80 5.09 6.42
C GLY A 23 16.83 3.93 6.43
N GLU A 24 16.45 3.53 7.63
CA GLU A 24 15.47 2.49 7.89
C GLU A 24 14.23 3.09 8.54
N SER A 25 13.05 2.76 8.01
CA SER A 25 11.78 3.14 8.60
C SER A 25 11.12 1.91 9.21
N VAL A 26 10.75 2.02 10.48
CA VAL A 26 10.02 0.98 11.21
C VAL A 26 8.77 1.61 11.81
N ILE A 27 7.61 1.11 11.42
CA ILE A 27 6.32 1.62 11.90
C ILE A 27 5.53 0.46 12.48
N GLY A 28 5.15 0.59 13.76
CA GLY A 28 4.36 -0.41 14.46
C GLY A 28 5.14 -1.67 14.80
N GLU A 29 4.44 -2.60 15.43
CA GLU A 29 4.97 -3.92 15.77
C GLU A 29 4.00 -4.99 15.28
N ILE A 30 4.56 -6.12 14.81
CA ILE A 30 3.77 -7.28 14.41
C ILE A 30 4.07 -8.40 15.39
N GLU A 31 3.04 -8.90 16.05
CA GLU A 31 3.11 -10.11 16.84
C GLU A 31 2.80 -11.33 15.96
N GLY A 32 3.57 -12.41 16.12
CA GLY A 32 3.41 -13.60 15.32
C GLY A 32 4.01 -13.46 13.92
N ARG A 33 3.45 -14.19 12.95
CA ARG A 33 3.99 -14.30 11.60
C ARG A 33 3.62 -13.15 10.69
N TYR A 34 2.43 -12.60 10.87
CA TYR A 34 1.90 -11.55 10.01
C TYR A 34 0.81 -10.75 10.73
N GLN A 35 0.51 -9.60 10.18
CA GLN A 35 -0.62 -8.76 10.59
C GLN A 35 -1.59 -8.60 9.42
N GLU A 36 -2.87 -8.86 9.65
CA GLU A 36 -3.91 -8.54 8.68
C GLU A 36 -4.11 -7.04 8.60
N VAL A 37 -4.23 -6.54 7.38
CA VAL A 37 -4.41 -5.12 7.09
C VAL A 37 -5.49 -4.95 6.01
N GLU A 38 -5.97 -3.72 5.86
CA GLU A 38 -6.98 -3.44 4.84
C GLU A 38 -6.36 -3.19 3.46
N ALA A 39 -5.12 -2.71 3.43
CA ALA A 39 -4.43 -2.45 2.18
C ALA A 39 -2.91 -2.44 2.40
N ILE A 40 -2.18 -2.71 1.34
CA ILE A 40 -0.72 -2.61 1.32
C ILE A 40 -0.28 -1.65 0.22
N ASP A 41 0.91 -1.11 0.41
CA ASP A 41 1.55 -0.22 -0.55
C ASP A 41 2.10 -1.02 -1.73
N GLY A 42 2.02 -0.43 -2.93
CA GLY A 42 2.48 -1.06 -4.16
C GLY A 42 3.99 -1.20 -4.30
N LEU A 43 4.77 -0.74 -3.32
CA LEU A 43 6.22 -0.93 -3.31
C LEU A 43 6.61 -2.40 -3.41
N LEU A 44 5.90 -3.25 -2.69
CA LEU A 44 6.10 -4.70 -2.74
C LEU A 44 4.77 -5.40 -2.48
N MET A 45 4.26 -6.06 -3.49
CA MET A 45 3.05 -6.86 -3.40
C MET A 45 3.37 -8.26 -3.93
N ALA A 46 3.04 -9.29 -3.16
CA ALA A 46 3.27 -10.67 -3.55
C ALA A 46 2.01 -11.50 -3.28
N THR A 47 1.68 -12.38 -4.20
CA THR A 47 0.52 -13.25 -4.09
C THR A 47 0.73 -14.52 -4.92
N GLN A 48 0.06 -15.61 -4.51
CA GLN A 48 -0.04 -16.84 -5.30
C GLN A 48 -1.31 -16.88 -6.15
N TYR A 49 -2.18 -15.89 -6.00
CA TYR A 49 -3.49 -15.86 -6.63
C TYR A 49 -3.59 -14.69 -7.58
N ASP A 50 -4.36 -14.86 -8.64
CA ASP A 50 -4.60 -13.81 -9.61
C ASP A 50 -6.02 -13.25 -9.42
N VAL A 51 -6.08 -11.98 -9.09
CA VAL A 51 -7.31 -11.21 -8.99
C VAL A 51 -7.19 -10.04 -9.97
N PRO A 52 -8.17 -9.84 -10.87
CA PRO A 52 -8.07 -8.78 -11.88
C PRO A 52 -7.89 -7.39 -11.27
N TRP A 53 -6.97 -6.65 -11.84
CA TRP A 53 -6.74 -5.25 -11.49
C TRP A 53 -7.89 -4.38 -12.00
N ARG A 54 -8.24 -3.36 -11.23
CA ARG A 54 -9.26 -2.39 -11.64
C ARG A 54 -8.64 -1.29 -12.51
N GLU A 55 -8.01 -1.67 -13.59
CA GLU A 55 -7.42 -0.75 -14.57
C GLU A 55 -8.48 0.05 -15.34
N ASP A 56 -9.73 -0.37 -15.30
CA ASP A 56 -10.88 0.41 -15.77
C ASP A 56 -11.08 1.72 -14.99
N LEU A 57 -10.70 1.75 -13.72
CA LEU A 57 -10.84 2.90 -12.83
C LEU A 57 -9.50 3.54 -12.45
N PHE A 58 -8.45 2.75 -12.35
CA PHE A 58 -7.14 3.17 -11.86
C PHE A 58 -6.06 2.77 -12.87
N ASP A 59 -5.94 3.56 -13.93
CA ASP A 59 -5.02 3.33 -15.04
C ASP A 59 -3.69 4.09 -14.91
N LYS A 60 -3.51 4.78 -13.77
CA LYS A 60 -2.34 5.59 -13.48
C LYS A 60 -1.67 5.14 -12.19
N TRP A 61 -0.76 5.95 -11.69
CA TRP A 61 0.07 5.61 -10.55
C TRP A 61 -0.67 5.54 -9.21
N ASP A 62 -1.78 6.27 -9.07
CA ASP A 62 -2.47 6.39 -7.78
C ASP A 62 -3.56 5.33 -7.61
N PHE A 63 -3.67 4.76 -6.41
CA PHE A 63 -4.73 3.86 -5.97
C PHE A 63 -4.78 2.49 -6.64
N TYR A 64 -3.82 2.15 -7.50
CA TYR A 64 -3.75 0.80 -8.09
C TYR A 64 -3.53 -0.26 -7.01
N ASP A 65 -2.71 0.03 -6.03
CA ASP A 65 -2.36 -0.86 -4.91
C ASP A 65 -3.50 -1.00 -3.91
N ILE A 66 -4.09 0.10 -3.49
CA ILE A 66 -5.19 0.12 -2.54
C ILE A 66 -6.45 -0.54 -3.14
N SER A 67 -6.75 -0.25 -4.40
CA SER A 67 -7.88 -0.90 -5.08
C SER A 67 -7.63 -2.39 -5.26
N GLN A 68 -6.42 -2.80 -5.59
CA GLN A 68 -6.08 -4.22 -5.70
C GLN A 68 -6.23 -4.93 -4.35
N SER A 69 -5.79 -4.30 -3.27
CA SER A 69 -6.00 -4.83 -1.93
C SER A 69 -7.48 -5.02 -1.62
N ALA A 70 -8.31 -4.04 -1.98
CA ALA A 70 -9.76 -4.12 -1.79
C ALA A 70 -10.37 -5.26 -2.61
N GLU A 71 -9.92 -5.48 -3.86
CA GLU A 71 -10.39 -6.58 -4.69
C GLU A 71 -10.02 -7.94 -4.12
N PHE A 72 -8.84 -8.10 -3.55
CA PHE A 72 -8.46 -9.33 -2.85
C PHE A 72 -9.38 -9.60 -1.65
N LEU A 73 -9.67 -8.57 -0.84
CA LEU A 73 -10.59 -8.71 0.29
C LEU A 73 -12.01 -9.09 -0.18
N LYS A 74 -12.50 -8.47 -1.25
CA LYS A 74 -13.81 -8.83 -1.85
C LYS A 74 -13.85 -10.26 -2.34
N ALA A 75 -12.75 -10.77 -2.85
CA ALA A 75 -12.63 -12.15 -3.31
C ALA A 75 -12.49 -13.17 -2.17
N GLY A 76 -12.44 -12.72 -0.93
CA GLY A 76 -12.36 -13.57 0.26
C GLY A 76 -10.94 -13.88 0.73
N TYR A 77 -9.93 -13.25 0.15
CA TYR A 77 -8.55 -13.40 0.59
C TYR A 77 -8.21 -12.43 1.72
N LYS A 78 -7.14 -12.72 2.42
CA LYS A 78 -6.56 -11.82 3.42
C LYS A 78 -5.46 -11.00 2.77
N VAL A 79 -5.36 -9.75 3.20
CA VAL A 79 -4.23 -8.87 2.88
C VAL A 79 -3.40 -8.74 4.14
N VAL A 80 -2.11 -9.05 4.06
CA VAL A 80 -1.26 -9.16 5.25
C VAL A 80 0.09 -8.49 5.04
N VAL A 81 0.67 -8.02 6.15
CA VAL A 81 2.07 -7.60 6.22
C VAL A 81 2.82 -8.63 7.06
N PRO A 82 3.87 -9.26 6.51
CA PRO A 82 4.63 -10.25 7.25
C PRO A 82 5.47 -9.61 8.34
N ASN A 83 5.70 -10.35 9.42
CA ASN A 83 6.67 -9.94 10.42
C ASN A 83 8.07 -10.02 9.81
N GLN A 84 8.80 -8.93 9.88
CA GLN A 84 10.09 -8.77 9.22
C GLN A 84 11.17 -8.54 10.26
N ILE A 85 12.19 -9.40 10.27
CA ILE A 85 13.40 -9.17 11.09
C ILE A 85 14.16 -7.98 10.49
N HIS A 86 14.31 -7.98 9.17
CA HIS A 86 14.93 -6.89 8.41
C HIS A 86 13.97 -6.40 7.33
N PRO A 87 14.05 -5.13 6.91
CA PRO A 87 13.28 -4.65 5.76
C PRO A 87 13.56 -5.50 4.53
N LEU A 88 12.51 -5.79 3.74
CA LEU A 88 12.59 -6.63 2.55
C LEU A 88 12.88 -5.83 1.28
N CYS A 89 12.74 -4.52 1.32
CA CYS A 89 12.87 -3.68 0.12
C CYS A 89 13.36 -2.28 0.46
N ILE A 90 13.82 -1.59 -0.57
CA ILE A 90 14.24 -0.20 -0.52
C ILE A 90 13.20 0.64 -1.26
N HIS A 91 12.66 1.64 -0.59
CA HIS A 91 11.80 2.63 -1.22
C HIS A 91 12.66 3.79 -1.72
N ASP A 92 12.94 3.80 -2.99
CA ASP A 92 13.69 4.88 -3.63
C ASP A 92 12.73 6.02 -3.98
N ASP A 93 12.56 6.93 -3.04
CA ASP A 93 11.51 7.92 -3.04
C ASP A 93 12.07 9.27 -3.50
N GLY A 94 12.18 9.47 -4.80
CA GLY A 94 12.70 10.69 -5.38
C GLY A 94 11.67 11.81 -5.46
N PHE A 95 10.70 11.64 -6.31
CA PHE A 95 9.72 12.68 -6.65
C PHE A 95 8.33 12.07 -6.73
N PHE A 96 7.34 12.74 -6.18
CA PHE A 96 5.97 12.35 -6.39
C PHE A 96 5.09 13.56 -6.71
N ASP A 97 4.03 13.32 -7.49
CA ASP A 97 3.09 14.32 -7.95
C ASP A 97 1.69 13.91 -7.50
N LEU A 98 1.01 14.79 -6.77
CA LEU A 98 -0.35 14.57 -6.29
C LEU A 98 -1.43 14.98 -7.30
N LYS A 99 -1.04 15.35 -8.51
CA LYS A 99 -1.97 15.89 -9.52
C LYS A 99 -3.16 15.00 -9.81
N ASN A 100 -2.96 13.68 -9.84
CA ASN A 100 -4.02 12.71 -10.08
C ASN A 100 -4.57 12.08 -8.81
N TYR A 101 -3.90 12.27 -7.68
CA TYR A 101 -4.22 11.59 -6.43
C TYR A 101 -5.64 11.86 -5.95
N TYR A 102 -6.05 13.11 -5.90
CA TYR A 102 -7.35 13.46 -5.35
C TYR A 102 -8.52 13.00 -6.24
N ASN A 103 -8.32 12.95 -7.55
CA ASN A 103 -9.31 12.41 -8.47
C ASN A 103 -9.44 10.89 -8.28
N ALA A 104 -8.34 10.19 -8.23
CA ALA A 104 -8.33 8.75 -7.96
C ALA A 104 -8.94 8.42 -6.60
N ARG A 105 -8.69 9.26 -5.59
CA ARG A 105 -9.28 9.11 -4.26
C ARG A 105 -10.81 9.18 -4.32
N LYS A 106 -11.36 10.13 -5.05
CA LYS A 106 -12.81 10.26 -5.21
C LYS A 106 -13.42 9.01 -5.87
N VAL A 107 -12.76 8.50 -6.91
CA VAL A 107 -13.18 7.29 -7.60
C VAL A 107 -13.16 6.10 -6.63
N PHE A 108 -12.09 5.96 -5.87
CA PHE A 108 -11.95 4.88 -4.89
C PHE A 108 -13.06 4.92 -3.82
N LEU A 109 -13.29 6.08 -3.23
CA LEU A 109 -14.31 6.23 -2.18
C LEU A 109 -15.72 5.94 -2.70
N LYS A 110 -16.00 6.30 -3.96
CA LYS A 110 -17.27 5.99 -4.60
C LYS A 110 -17.43 4.50 -4.87
N GLU A 111 -16.39 3.86 -5.41
CA GLU A 111 -16.43 2.44 -5.79
C GLU A 111 -16.52 1.52 -4.59
N TYR A 112 -15.76 1.81 -3.55
CA TYR A 112 -15.68 0.94 -2.36
C TYR A 112 -16.50 1.47 -1.18
N LYS A 113 -17.23 2.54 -1.35
CA LYS A 113 -18.21 3.10 -0.38
C LYS A 113 -17.65 3.21 1.04
N ARG A 114 -16.56 3.88 1.15
CA ARG A 114 -15.93 4.16 2.46
C ARG A 114 -16.32 5.48 3.04
#